data_68e519fba4e891dcdfd8be7a7e9a94c3
#
_entry.id   68e519fba4e891dcdfd8be7a7e9a94c3
#
_cell.length_a   1.000
_cell.length_b   1.000
_cell.length_c   1.000
_cell.angle_alpha   90.00
_cell.angle_beta   90.00
_cell.angle_gamma   90.00
#
_symmetry.space_group_name_H-M   'P 1'
#
loop_
_entity.id
_entity.type
_entity.pdbx_description
1 polymer ?
#
loop_
_entity_poly.entity_id
_entity_poly.type
_entity_poly.pdbx_seq_one_letter_code
_entity_poly.pdbx_strand_id
1 'polypeptide(L)'
;RWVIACSEESHSSIASAANVMDVDVLKVPTRADRKLHGEDVAREIDALHSAGTSRVFAVVGTAGTTNLGIVDDLDGIAEAAHIRNIWFHVDGAYGLAALCAPSTRAMFKGVEKADSFIVDPHKWLFAPFDACALVYKNPELARETHTQHATYLETLHDGSWNPSDYAIHLTRRVRGLPFWFSLAAHGTDAYSEAMEATMTVAKQAADLIKKHPNLELLYEPELSIVAF
;
A
#
# COMPACT_ATOMS: atom_id res chain seq x y z
N ARG A 1 18.36 3.87 16.85
CA ARG A 1 17.94 2.80 15.91
C ARG A 1 17.16 3.42 14.73
N TRP A 2 17.05 2.68 13.65
CA TRP A 2 16.18 3.03 12.53
C TRP A 2 14.76 2.53 12.82
N VAL A 3 13.76 3.31 12.39
CA VAL A 3 12.35 3.07 12.70
C VAL A 3 11.48 3.24 11.46
N ILE A 4 10.50 2.36 11.28
CA ILE A 4 9.38 2.53 10.35
C ILE A 4 8.17 3.01 11.16
N ALA A 5 7.53 4.10 10.75
CA ALA A 5 6.27 4.55 11.32
C ALA A 5 5.09 4.05 10.50
N CYS A 6 4.06 3.55 11.15
CA CYS A 6 2.83 3.11 10.50
C CYS A 6 1.65 3.14 11.47
N SER A 7 0.43 3.02 10.97
CA SER A 7 -0.77 2.87 11.78
C SER A 7 -0.72 1.61 12.65
N GLU A 8 -1.35 1.64 13.81
CA GLU A 8 -1.64 0.43 14.58
C GLU A 8 -2.51 -0.58 13.82
N GLU A 9 -3.33 -0.12 12.89
CA GLU A 9 -4.17 -0.92 12.00
C GLU A 9 -3.44 -1.43 10.73
N SER A 10 -2.15 -1.11 10.57
CA SER A 10 -1.35 -1.58 9.42
C SER A 10 -1.20 -3.10 9.41
N HIS A 11 -1.11 -3.67 8.21
CA HIS A 11 -0.93 -5.10 8.05
C HIS A 11 0.34 -5.62 8.75
N SER A 12 0.27 -6.83 9.30
CA SER A 12 1.36 -7.47 10.06
C SER A 12 2.67 -7.63 9.28
N SER A 13 2.62 -7.58 7.95
CA SER A 13 3.82 -7.64 7.09
C SER A 13 4.81 -6.51 7.39
N ILE A 14 4.34 -5.33 7.83
CA ILE A 14 5.22 -4.21 8.18
C ILE A 14 6.10 -4.58 9.38
N ALA A 15 5.49 -5.13 10.44
CA ALA A 15 6.24 -5.60 11.61
C ALA A 15 7.17 -6.77 11.26
N SER A 16 6.72 -7.69 10.41
CA SER A 16 7.53 -8.81 9.94
C SER A 16 8.74 -8.34 9.12
N ALA A 17 8.55 -7.37 8.22
CA ALA A 17 9.63 -6.77 7.45
C ALA A 17 10.63 -6.02 8.35
N ALA A 18 10.14 -5.26 9.35
CA ALA A 18 10.98 -4.58 10.31
C ALA A 18 11.86 -5.57 11.11
N ASN A 19 11.30 -6.71 11.53
CA ASN A 19 12.06 -7.76 12.20
C ASN A 19 13.17 -8.33 11.30
N VAL A 20 12.90 -8.56 10.01
CA VAL A 20 13.92 -9.06 9.06
C VAL A 20 15.03 -8.03 8.84
N MET A 21 14.69 -6.75 8.83
CA MET A 21 15.65 -5.65 8.65
C MET A 21 16.36 -5.23 9.93
N ASP A 22 16.03 -5.80 11.09
CA ASP A 22 16.51 -5.39 12.42
C ASP A 22 16.27 -3.89 12.70
N VAL A 23 15.07 -3.40 12.38
CA VAL A 23 14.61 -2.03 12.67
C VAL A 23 13.40 -2.07 13.58
N ASP A 24 13.13 -0.95 14.25
CA ASP A 24 11.98 -0.82 15.15
C ASP A 24 10.73 -0.33 14.38
N VAL A 25 9.55 -0.50 14.97
CA VAL A 25 8.28 -0.01 14.44
C VAL A 25 7.68 0.99 15.41
N LEU A 26 7.38 2.20 14.94
CA LEU A 26 6.55 3.18 15.64
C LEU A 26 5.10 3.00 15.20
N LYS A 27 4.29 2.42 16.08
CA LYS A 27 2.85 2.30 15.88
C LYS A 27 2.17 3.60 16.30
N VAL A 28 1.59 4.30 15.33
CA VAL A 28 0.83 5.53 15.55
C VAL A 28 -0.64 5.18 15.75
N PRO A 29 -1.28 5.62 16.85
CA PRO A 29 -2.69 5.38 17.10
C PRO A 29 -3.58 6.02 16.02
N THR A 30 -4.70 5.37 15.72
CA THR A 30 -5.74 5.91 14.85
C THR A 30 -6.74 6.74 15.64
N ARG A 31 -7.47 7.63 14.98
CA ARG A 31 -8.57 8.40 15.57
C ARG A 31 -9.89 7.58 15.57
N ALA A 32 -10.98 8.20 16.00
CA ALA A 32 -12.31 7.55 16.02
C ALA A 32 -12.79 7.10 14.63
N ASP A 33 -12.31 7.73 13.57
CA ASP A 33 -12.56 7.35 12.17
C ASP A 33 -11.66 6.19 11.68
N ARG A 34 -10.86 5.62 12.58
CA ARG A 34 -9.93 4.52 12.30
C ARG A 34 -8.85 4.83 11.25
N LYS A 35 -8.62 6.12 10.93
CA LYS A 35 -7.61 6.57 9.97
C LYS A 35 -6.34 7.02 10.67
N LEU A 36 -5.22 6.77 10.01
CA LEU A 36 -3.96 7.43 10.34
C LEU A 36 -3.97 8.83 9.72
N HIS A 37 -3.75 9.84 10.55
CA HIS A 37 -3.71 11.24 10.13
C HIS A 37 -2.28 11.79 10.13
N GLY A 38 -1.97 12.65 9.15
CA GLY A 38 -0.63 13.26 9.01
C GLY A 38 -0.18 14.03 10.24
N GLU A 39 -1.09 14.73 10.94
CA GLU A 39 -0.79 15.45 12.17
C GLU A 39 -0.34 14.52 13.31
N ASP A 40 -0.95 13.33 13.44
CA ASP A 40 -0.59 12.35 14.46
C ASP A 40 0.75 11.72 14.13
N VAL A 41 1.00 11.41 12.85
CA VAL A 41 2.32 10.96 12.36
C VAL A 41 3.40 11.97 12.69
N ALA A 42 3.16 13.25 12.38
CA ALA A 42 4.10 14.33 12.66
C ALA A 42 4.44 14.42 14.16
N ARG A 43 3.42 14.43 15.02
CA ARG A 43 3.57 14.51 16.47
C ARG A 43 4.39 13.34 17.03
N GLU A 44 4.07 12.11 16.68
CA GLU A 44 4.75 10.94 17.20
C GLU A 44 6.21 10.85 16.71
N ILE A 45 6.48 11.22 15.45
CA ILE A 45 7.85 11.29 14.92
C ILE A 45 8.66 12.36 15.65
N ASP A 46 8.11 13.55 15.86
CA ASP A 46 8.81 14.64 16.54
C ASP A 46 9.10 14.29 18.00
N ALA A 47 8.18 13.63 18.68
CA ALA A 47 8.38 13.12 20.03
C ALA A 47 9.52 12.09 20.08
N LEU A 48 9.54 11.12 19.15
CA LEU A 48 10.59 10.11 19.07
C LEU A 48 11.97 10.74 18.77
N HIS A 49 12.03 11.67 17.82
CA HIS A 49 13.27 12.34 17.44
C HIS A 49 13.83 13.21 18.60
N SER A 50 12.94 13.85 19.36
CA SER A 50 13.33 14.66 20.52
C SER A 50 13.92 13.81 21.66
N ALA A 51 13.55 12.55 21.77
CA ALA A 51 14.16 11.61 22.70
C ALA A 51 15.59 11.19 22.31
N GLY A 52 16.03 11.48 21.07
CA GLY A 52 17.43 11.43 20.63
C GLY A 52 18.02 10.04 20.35
N THR A 53 17.25 8.94 20.52
CA THR A 53 17.78 7.57 20.41
C THR A 53 17.44 6.85 19.12
N SER A 54 16.46 7.35 18.37
CA SER A 54 15.90 6.66 17.20
C SER A 54 15.57 7.65 16.08
N ARG A 55 15.58 7.16 14.83
CA ARG A 55 15.25 7.96 13.65
C ARG A 55 14.29 7.21 12.75
N VAL A 56 13.17 7.84 12.43
CA VAL A 56 12.22 7.35 11.43
C VAL A 56 12.81 7.60 10.05
N PHE A 57 12.89 6.55 9.24
CA PHE A 57 13.37 6.64 7.85
C PHE A 57 12.25 6.43 6.83
N ALA A 58 11.16 5.78 7.22
CA ALA A 58 10.01 5.54 6.38
C ALA A 58 8.71 5.67 7.17
N VAL A 59 7.68 6.21 6.50
CA VAL A 59 6.30 6.19 6.96
C VAL A 59 5.48 5.37 5.98
N VAL A 60 4.63 4.48 6.50
CA VAL A 60 3.71 3.68 5.70
C VAL A 60 2.29 4.13 5.97
N GLY A 61 1.64 4.70 4.95
CA GLY A 61 0.19 4.94 4.95
C GLY A 61 -0.53 3.77 4.28
N THR A 62 -1.69 3.39 4.79
CA THR A 62 -2.46 2.26 4.25
C THR A 62 -3.60 2.77 3.38
N ALA A 63 -3.67 2.28 2.16
CA ALA A 63 -4.76 2.56 1.23
C ALA A 63 -5.70 1.34 1.14
N GLY A 64 -6.52 1.18 2.17
CA GLY A 64 -7.43 0.05 2.37
C GLY A 64 -6.90 -0.94 3.42
N THR A 65 -7.24 -0.70 4.69
CA THR A 65 -6.84 -1.58 5.81
C THR A 65 -7.43 -2.99 5.67
N THR A 66 -6.71 -4.00 6.15
CA THR A 66 -7.09 -5.40 5.98
C THR A 66 -8.45 -5.74 6.61
N ASN A 67 -8.76 -5.15 7.76
CA ASN A 67 -9.98 -5.50 8.51
C ASN A 67 -11.21 -4.71 8.07
N LEU A 68 -11.06 -3.45 7.67
CA LEU A 68 -12.18 -2.53 7.45
C LEU A 68 -12.16 -1.86 6.07
N GLY A 69 -11.08 -1.98 5.31
CA GLY A 69 -10.95 -1.35 3.99
C GLY A 69 -10.78 0.18 4.04
N ILE A 70 -10.35 0.73 5.18
CA ILE A 70 -10.23 2.16 5.40
C ILE A 70 -8.98 2.71 4.70
N VAL A 71 -9.11 3.88 4.09
CA VAL A 71 -8.00 4.61 3.47
C VAL A 71 -7.53 5.71 4.42
N ASP A 72 -6.24 5.69 4.77
CA ASP A 72 -5.61 6.71 5.61
C ASP A 72 -5.58 8.10 4.95
N ASP A 73 -5.30 9.15 5.72
CA ASP A 73 -5.05 10.50 5.23
C ASP A 73 -3.70 10.58 4.49
N LEU A 74 -3.66 10.01 3.28
CA LEU A 74 -2.44 9.90 2.48
C LEU A 74 -1.82 11.27 2.19
N ASP A 75 -2.62 12.30 2.00
CA ASP A 75 -2.15 13.67 1.70
C ASP A 75 -1.43 14.28 2.91
N GLY A 76 -2.04 14.22 4.08
CA GLY A 76 -1.43 14.70 5.32
C GLY A 76 -0.21 13.88 5.73
N ILE A 77 -0.23 12.57 5.53
CA ILE A 77 0.93 11.69 5.80
C ILE A 77 2.10 12.05 4.89
N ALA A 78 1.84 12.28 3.60
CA ALA A 78 2.86 12.70 2.65
C ALA A 78 3.53 14.01 3.08
N GLU A 79 2.73 15.00 3.50
CA GLU A 79 3.25 16.28 4.01
C GLU A 79 4.10 16.09 5.27
N ALA A 80 3.62 15.30 6.23
CA ALA A 80 4.33 15.02 7.47
C ALA A 80 5.69 14.34 7.23
N ALA A 81 5.74 13.40 6.27
CA ALA A 81 6.95 12.69 5.89
C ALA A 81 7.94 13.58 5.14
N HIS A 82 7.49 14.28 4.09
CA HIS A 82 8.36 15.04 3.20
C HIS A 82 9.02 16.25 3.88
N ILE A 83 8.30 16.96 4.76
CA ILE A 83 8.88 18.05 5.56
C ILE A 83 10.07 17.57 6.41
N ARG A 84 10.09 16.28 6.77
CA ARG A 84 11.13 15.64 7.60
C ARG A 84 12.16 14.86 6.80
N ASN A 85 12.09 14.89 5.44
CA ASN A 85 12.91 14.07 4.53
C ASN A 85 12.83 12.57 4.86
N ILE A 86 11.61 12.08 5.10
CA ILE A 86 11.30 10.68 5.39
C ILE A 86 10.61 10.09 4.17
N TRP A 87 10.98 8.85 3.80
CA TRP A 87 10.35 8.10 2.72
C TRP A 87 8.88 7.84 3.02
N PHE A 88 8.00 8.19 2.08
CA PHE A 88 6.58 7.88 2.17
C PHE A 88 6.23 6.70 1.26
N HIS A 89 5.82 5.60 1.87
CA HIS A 89 5.32 4.41 1.18
C HIS A 89 3.83 4.26 1.38
N VAL A 90 3.09 3.89 0.33
CA VAL A 90 1.67 3.55 0.43
C VAL A 90 1.47 2.05 0.27
N ASP A 91 1.02 1.40 1.35
CA ASP A 91 0.52 0.03 1.29
C ASP A 91 -0.91 0.05 0.72
N GLY A 92 -0.97 -0.13 -0.57
CA GLY A 92 -2.21 -0.26 -1.33
C GLY A 92 -2.49 -1.67 -1.79
N ALA A 93 -1.87 -2.67 -1.14
CA ALA A 93 -1.93 -4.07 -1.53
C ALA A 93 -3.35 -4.53 -1.89
N TYR A 94 -4.35 -4.06 -1.15
CA TYR A 94 -5.76 -4.31 -1.44
C TYR A 94 -6.43 -3.10 -2.11
N GLY A 95 -6.48 -1.96 -1.43
CA GLY A 95 -7.44 -0.90 -1.76
C GLY A 95 -7.05 -0.01 -2.93
N LEU A 96 -5.74 0.11 -3.29
CA LEU A 96 -5.36 0.90 -4.46
C LEU A 96 -5.93 0.38 -5.79
N ALA A 97 -6.39 -0.87 -5.85
CA ALA A 97 -7.15 -1.37 -6.97
C ALA A 97 -8.37 -0.48 -7.30
N ALA A 98 -8.99 0.11 -6.27
CA ALA A 98 -10.15 0.99 -6.42
C ALA A 98 -9.85 2.33 -7.11
N LEU A 99 -8.59 2.69 -7.36
CA LEU A 99 -8.25 3.80 -8.26
C LEU A 99 -8.79 3.60 -9.68
N CYS A 100 -9.07 2.36 -10.09
CA CYS A 100 -9.74 2.05 -11.35
C CYS A 100 -11.19 2.56 -11.39
N ALA A 101 -11.84 2.70 -10.21
CA ALA A 101 -13.23 3.15 -10.11
C ALA A 101 -13.31 4.68 -9.94
N PRO A 102 -14.03 5.40 -10.81
CA PRO A 102 -14.18 6.85 -10.71
C PRO A 102 -14.77 7.33 -9.38
N SER A 103 -15.69 6.56 -8.78
CA SER A 103 -16.40 6.93 -7.56
C SER A 103 -15.49 7.03 -6.32
N THR A 104 -14.34 6.36 -6.32
CA THR A 104 -13.44 6.28 -5.16
C THR A 104 -12.14 7.06 -5.32
N ARG A 105 -11.81 7.55 -6.51
CA ARG A 105 -10.52 8.21 -6.79
C ARG A 105 -10.16 9.31 -5.81
N ALA A 106 -11.14 10.11 -5.38
CA ALA A 106 -10.92 11.21 -4.45
C ALA A 106 -10.42 10.74 -3.07
N MET A 107 -10.72 9.51 -2.66
CA MET A 107 -10.29 8.94 -1.38
C MET A 107 -8.78 8.71 -1.31
N PHE A 108 -8.13 8.54 -2.48
CA PHE A 108 -6.70 8.26 -2.57
C PHE A 108 -5.86 9.51 -2.84
N LYS A 109 -6.42 10.71 -2.61
CA LYS A 109 -5.67 11.97 -2.71
C LYS A 109 -4.40 11.87 -1.85
N GLY A 110 -3.26 12.23 -2.42
CA GLY A 110 -1.95 12.12 -1.77
C GLY A 110 -1.13 10.90 -2.22
N VAL A 111 -1.74 9.88 -2.85
CA VAL A 111 -0.98 8.74 -3.38
C VAL A 111 0.04 9.16 -4.44
N GLU A 112 -0.25 10.21 -5.21
CA GLU A 112 0.64 10.79 -6.22
C GLU A 112 1.90 11.43 -5.61
N LYS A 113 1.89 11.68 -4.29
CA LYS A 113 3.03 12.21 -3.54
C LYS A 113 3.94 11.10 -3.00
N ALA A 114 3.48 9.83 -2.99
CA ALA A 114 4.25 8.73 -2.44
C ALA A 114 5.58 8.52 -3.18
N ASP A 115 6.64 8.19 -2.43
CA ASP A 115 7.93 7.80 -2.99
C ASP A 115 7.89 6.38 -3.57
N SER A 116 7.03 5.54 -3.00
CA SER A 116 6.69 4.23 -3.55
C SER A 116 5.29 3.78 -3.10
N PHE A 117 4.68 2.90 -3.87
CA PHE A 117 3.47 2.21 -3.43
C PHE A 117 3.43 0.77 -3.94
N ILE A 118 2.63 -0.05 -3.29
CA ILE A 118 2.32 -1.40 -3.76
C ILE A 118 0.82 -1.55 -4.08
N VAL A 119 0.53 -2.44 -5.02
CA VAL A 119 -0.79 -3.01 -5.24
C VAL A 119 -0.63 -4.49 -5.59
N ASP A 120 -1.51 -5.33 -5.08
CA ASP A 120 -1.48 -6.77 -5.35
C ASP A 120 -2.54 -7.13 -6.40
N PRO A 121 -2.15 -7.34 -7.67
CA PRO A 121 -3.10 -7.73 -8.71
C PRO A 121 -3.87 -9.01 -8.38
N HIS A 122 -3.26 -9.92 -7.61
CA HIS A 122 -3.90 -11.17 -7.19
C HIS A 122 -4.95 -11.00 -6.07
N LYS A 123 -5.14 -9.78 -5.55
CA LYS A 123 -6.23 -9.44 -4.63
C LYS A 123 -7.42 -8.89 -5.42
N TRP A 124 -7.68 -7.63 -5.34
CA TRP A 124 -8.90 -7.04 -5.88
C TRP A 124 -8.82 -6.68 -7.38
N LEU A 125 -7.67 -6.87 -8.04
CA LEU A 125 -7.58 -6.81 -9.51
C LEU A 125 -7.78 -8.19 -10.17
N PHE A 126 -8.28 -9.18 -9.43
CA PHE A 126 -8.74 -10.49 -9.92
C PHE A 126 -7.69 -11.30 -10.71
N ALA A 127 -6.41 -10.95 -10.61
CA ALA A 127 -5.34 -11.69 -11.26
C ALA A 127 -5.06 -13.01 -10.52
N PRO A 128 -4.53 -14.03 -11.21
CA PRO A 128 -4.07 -15.25 -10.54
C PRO A 128 -2.96 -14.96 -9.50
N PHE A 129 -2.99 -15.71 -8.41
CA PHE A 129 -1.95 -15.70 -7.38
C PHE A 129 -0.62 -16.22 -8.00
N ASP A 130 0.53 -15.66 -7.72
CA ASP A 130 0.86 -14.55 -6.86
C ASP A 130 1.45 -13.38 -7.67
N ALA A 131 1.01 -12.17 -7.45
CA ALA A 131 1.60 -10.99 -8.07
C ALA A 131 1.50 -9.77 -7.15
N CYS A 132 2.60 -9.03 -7.01
CA CYS A 132 2.65 -7.73 -6.37
C CYS A 132 3.33 -6.75 -7.33
N ALA A 133 2.72 -5.61 -7.55
CA ALA A 133 3.31 -4.51 -8.29
C ALA A 133 3.84 -3.47 -7.31
N LEU A 134 5.17 -3.27 -7.31
CA LEU A 134 5.85 -2.22 -6.57
C LEU A 134 6.22 -1.11 -7.55
N VAL A 135 5.76 0.09 -7.27
CA VAL A 135 5.98 1.27 -8.11
C VAL A 135 6.78 2.30 -7.32
N TYR A 136 7.80 2.83 -7.94
CA TYR A 136 8.65 3.90 -7.39
C TYR A 136 8.43 5.20 -8.15
N LYS A 137 8.37 6.32 -7.42
CA LYS A 137 8.35 7.67 -8.00
C LYS A 137 9.64 7.96 -8.76
N ASN A 138 10.77 7.58 -8.18
CA ASN A 138 12.08 7.62 -8.82
C ASN A 138 12.66 6.20 -8.90
N PRO A 139 12.52 5.51 -10.03
CA PRO A 139 12.99 4.14 -10.18
C PRO A 139 14.52 4.00 -10.14
N GLU A 140 15.28 5.04 -10.42
CA GLU A 140 16.75 4.97 -10.38
C GLU A 140 17.28 4.68 -8.97
N LEU A 141 16.60 5.18 -7.92
CA LEU A 141 16.95 4.85 -6.54
C LEU A 141 16.82 3.35 -6.24
N ALA A 142 15.77 2.72 -6.79
CA ALA A 142 15.60 1.28 -6.66
C ALA A 142 16.69 0.52 -7.43
N ARG A 143 17.02 0.97 -8.64
CA ARG A 143 18.08 0.41 -9.46
C ARG A 143 19.42 0.47 -8.77
N GLU A 144 19.83 1.63 -8.27
CA GLU A 144 21.07 1.82 -7.51
C GLU A 144 21.16 0.90 -6.29
N THR A 145 20.01 0.67 -5.63
CA THR A 145 19.93 -0.15 -4.41
C THR A 145 19.99 -1.65 -4.70
N HIS A 146 19.33 -2.10 -5.77
CA HIS A 146 19.08 -3.53 -6.00
C HIS A 146 19.96 -4.16 -7.06
N THR A 147 20.58 -3.39 -7.97
CA THR A 147 21.47 -3.94 -9.00
C THR A 147 22.60 -4.73 -8.36
N GLN A 148 22.70 -6.01 -8.73
CA GLN A 148 23.75 -6.90 -8.23
C GLN A 148 24.94 -6.86 -9.19
N HIS A 149 26.11 -6.54 -8.65
CA HIS A 149 27.35 -6.53 -9.40
C HIS A 149 28.13 -7.81 -9.16
N ALA A 150 28.15 -8.68 -10.16
CA ALA A 150 28.97 -9.88 -10.13
C ALA A 150 29.44 -10.21 -11.55
N THR A 151 30.66 -10.71 -11.70
CA THR A 151 31.28 -10.96 -13.02
C THR A 151 30.43 -11.80 -13.95
N TYR A 152 29.71 -12.82 -13.41
CA TYR A 152 28.83 -13.68 -14.21
C TYR A 152 27.53 -12.98 -14.64
N LEU A 153 27.19 -11.83 -14.04
CA LEU A 153 26.03 -11.02 -14.41
C LEU A 153 26.35 -9.91 -15.40
N GLU A 154 27.64 -9.61 -15.64
CA GLU A 154 28.07 -8.53 -16.56
C GLU A 154 27.50 -8.68 -17.97
N THR A 155 27.33 -9.93 -18.43
CA THR A 155 26.72 -10.24 -19.73
C THR A 155 25.21 -9.97 -19.78
N LEU A 156 24.55 -9.79 -18.63
CA LEU A 156 23.12 -9.45 -18.52
C LEU A 156 22.88 -7.95 -18.39
N HIS A 157 23.93 -7.16 -18.11
CA HIS A 157 23.88 -5.73 -17.94
C HIS A 157 24.32 -5.00 -19.24
N ASP A 158 23.60 -5.22 -20.32
CA ASP A 158 23.85 -4.58 -21.62
C ASP A 158 23.21 -3.17 -21.73
N GLY A 159 22.72 -2.62 -20.61
CA GLY A 159 22.04 -1.32 -20.55
C GLY A 159 20.53 -1.40 -20.82
N SER A 160 20.00 -2.58 -21.12
CA SER A 160 18.55 -2.79 -21.25
C SER A 160 17.86 -2.85 -19.87
N TRP A 161 16.55 -2.63 -19.87
CA TRP A 161 15.76 -2.74 -18.64
C TRP A 161 15.74 -4.19 -18.15
N ASN A 162 16.10 -4.40 -16.90
CA ASN A 162 16.09 -5.71 -16.27
C ASN A 162 15.31 -5.64 -14.94
N PRO A 163 14.24 -6.43 -14.76
CA PRO A 163 13.44 -6.41 -13.52
C PRO A 163 14.23 -6.79 -12.26
N SER A 164 15.35 -7.49 -12.35
CA SER A 164 16.18 -7.82 -11.19
C SER A 164 16.88 -6.60 -10.59
N ASP A 165 17.00 -5.51 -11.33
CA ASP A 165 17.61 -4.25 -10.86
C ASP A 165 16.67 -3.44 -9.96
N TYR A 166 15.41 -3.87 -9.81
CA TYR A 166 14.38 -3.13 -9.08
C TYR A 166 13.80 -3.89 -7.88
N ALA A 167 14.36 -5.04 -7.52
CA ALA A 167 13.91 -5.82 -6.38
C ALA A 167 15.00 -6.81 -5.91
N ILE A 168 14.83 -7.32 -4.70
CA ILE A 168 15.79 -8.25 -4.06
C ILE A 168 15.94 -9.62 -4.78
N HIS A 169 14.99 -9.98 -5.63
CA HIS A 169 15.02 -11.29 -6.33
C HIS A 169 15.82 -11.18 -7.62
N LEU A 170 16.83 -12.03 -7.79
CA LEU A 170 17.51 -12.21 -9.07
C LEU A 170 16.66 -13.02 -10.04
N THR A 171 16.33 -14.24 -9.67
CA THR A 171 15.49 -15.15 -10.47
C THR A 171 14.07 -15.20 -9.92
N ARG A 172 13.08 -15.01 -10.78
CA ARG A 172 11.66 -15.05 -10.41
C ARG A 172 10.77 -15.48 -11.57
N ARG A 173 9.56 -15.94 -11.25
CA ARG A 173 8.54 -16.18 -12.26
C ARG A 173 8.06 -14.85 -12.86
N VAL A 174 7.58 -14.88 -14.10
CA VAL A 174 6.99 -13.73 -14.80
C VAL A 174 5.57 -13.50 -14.27
N ARG A 175 5.47 -13.03 -13.02
CA ARG A 175 4.19 -12.88 -12.28
C ARG A 175 3.25 -11.84 -12.89
N GLY A 176 3.78 -10.82 -13.54
CA GLY A 176 2.98 -9.79 -14.19
C GLY A 176 2.29 -10.26 -15.48
N LEU A 177 2.77 -11.34 -16.11
CA LEU A 177 2.26 -11.78 -17.41
C LEU A 177 0.78 -12.22 -17.36
N PRO A 178 0.32 -13.04 -16.40
CA PRO A 178 -1.10 -13.37 -16.28
C PRO A 178 -1.99 -12.13 -16.10
N PHE A 179 -1.54 -11.15 -15.33
CA PHE A 179 -2.27 -9.89 -15.14
C PHE A 179 -2.32 -9.08 -16.44
N TRP A 180 -1.20 -8.98 -17.17
CA TRP A 180 -1.16 -8.33 -18.48
C TRP A 180 -2.13 -8.98 -19.48
N PHE A 181 -2.18 -10.31 -19.54
CA PHE A 181 -3.14 -11.01 -20.41
C PHE A 181 -4.58 -10.74 -20.01
N SER A 182 -4.88 -10.67 -18.72
CA SER A 182 -6.21 -10.33 -18.23
C SER A 182 -6.61 -8.90 -18.65
N LEU A 183 -5.71 -7.92 -18.50
CA LEU A 183 -5.92 -6.55 -18.96
C LEU A 183 -6.10 -6.47 -20.48
N ALA A 184 -5.30 -7.21 -21.23
CA ALA A 184 -5.38 -7.25 -22.69
C ALA A 184 -6.68 -7.88 -23.21
N ALA A 185 -7.19 -8.90 -22.48
CA ALA A 185 -8.42 -9.61 -22.84
C ALA A 185 -9.69 -8.84 -22.47
N HIS A 186 -9.72 -8.19 -21.31
CA HIS A 186 -10.93 -7.57 -20.76
C HIS A 186 -10.97 -6.05 -20.92
N GLY A 187 -9.82 -5.41 -21.00
CA GLY A 187 -9.71 -3.94 -21.02
C GLY A 187 -9.91 -3.29 -19.65
N THR A 188 -9.54 -2.03 -19.54
CA THR A 188 -9.60 -1.25 -18.28
C THR A 188 -11.04 -0.94 -17.85
N ASP A 189 -11.96 -0.81 -18.80
CA ASP A 189 -13.37 -0.49 -18.49
C ASP A 189 -14.04 -1.64 -17.72
N ALA A 190 -13.79 -2.90 -18.11
CA ALA A 190 -14.29 -4.06 -17.40
C ALA A 190 -13.76 -4.11 -15.94
N TYR A 191 -12.52 -3.71 -15.72
CA TYR A 191 -11.96 -3.58 -14.35
C TYR A 191 -12.66 -2.48 -13.55
N SER A 192 -12.88 -1.31 -14.16
CA SER A 192 -13.62 -0.21 -13.54
C SER A 192 -15.03 -0.63 -13.15
N GLU A 193 -15.77 -1.26 -14.05
CA GLU A 193 -17.11 -1.77 -13.82
C GLU A 193 -17.16 -2.83 -12.70
N ALA A 194 -16.19 -3.75 -12.69
CA ALA A 194 -16.08 -4.77 -11.66
C ALA A 194 -15.82 -4.16 -10.26
N MET A 195 -14.97 -3.13 -10.18
CA MET A 195 -14.74 -2.42 -8.91
C MET A 195 -16.00 -1.74 -8.40
N GLU A 196 -16.70 -0.98 -9.26
CA GLU A 196 -17.97 -0.32 -8.91
C GLU A 196 -19.04 -1.34 -8.47
N ALA A 197 -19.10 -2.50 -9.14
CA ALA A 197 -20.04 -3.56 -8.79
C ALA A 197 -19.73 -4.16 -7.41
N THR A 198 -18.47 -4.44 -7.09
CA THR A 198 -18.11 -5.00 -5.77
C THR A 198 -18.39 -4.02 -4.62
N MET A 199 -18.15 -2.71 -4.82
CA MET A 199 -18.50 -1.69 -3.83
C MET A 199 -20.02 -1.54 -3.67
N THR A 200 -20.77 -1.66 -4.76
CA THR A 200 -22.23 -1.66 -4.71
C THR A 200 -22.76 -2.85 -3.89
N VAL A 201 -22.20 -4.04 -4.11
CA VAL A 201 -22.57 -5.26 -3.35
C VAL A 201 -22.21 -5.08 -1.87
N ALA A 202 -21.05 -4.50 -1.54
CA ALA A 202 -20.67 -4.24 -0.15
C ALA A 202 -21.69 -3.32 0.56
N LYS A 203 -22.13 -2.24 -0.08
CA LYS A 203 -23.17 -1.35 0.46
C LYS A 203 -24.49 -2.05 0.65
N GLN A 204 -24.92 -2.87 -0.32
CA GLN A 204 -26.15 -3.68 -0.19
C GLN A 204 -26.06 -4.67 0.98
N ALA A 205 -24.91 -5.32 1.15
CA ALA A 205 -24.68 -6.22 2.28
C ALA A 205 -24.73 -5.47 3.62
N ALA A 206 -24.12 -4.30 3.73
CA ALA A 206 -24.20 -3.45 4.91
C ALA A 206 -25.67 -3.07 5.24
N ASP A 207 -26.47 -2.72 4.24
CA ASP A 207 -27.88 -2.40 4.42
C ASP A 207 -28.71 -3.60 4.89
N LEU A 208 -28.37 -4.81 4.48
CA LEU A 208 -29.02 -6.05 4.96
C LEU A 208 -28.63 -6.35 6.41
N ILE A 209 -27.35 -6.17 6.77
CA ILE A 209 -26.83 -6.35 8.13
C ILE A 209 -27.56 -5.40 9.10
N LYS A 210 -27.66 -4.10 8.77
CA LYS A 210 -28.36 -3.12 9.59
C LYS A 210 -29.84 -3.45 9.86
N LYS A 211 -30.47 -4.19 8.97
CA LYS A 211 -31.87 -4.62 9.11
C LYS A 211 -32.01 -5.92 9.90
N HIS A 212 -30.93 -6.65 10.13
CA HIS A 212 -30.98 -7.95 10.77
C HIS A 212 -30.88 -7.81 12.30
N PRO A 213 -31.81 -8.41 13.09
CA PRO A 213 -31.90 -8.15 14.54
C PRO A 213 -30.71 -8.69 15.36
N ASN A 214 -29.93 -9.62 14.81
CA ASN A 214 -28.82 -10.29 15.50
C ASN A 214 -27.44 -9.93 14.91
N LEU A 215 -27.37 -8.94 14.03
CA LEU A 215 -26.12 -8.50 13.41
C LEU A 215 -25.92 -7.01 13.67
N GLU A 216 -24.67 -6.63 13.86
CA GLU A 216 -24.27 -5.23 14.03
C GLU A 216 -23.20 -4.90 13.00
N LEU A 217 -23.43 -3.85 12.21
CA LEU A 217 -22.43 -3.36 11.29
C LEU A 217 -21.37 -2.56 12.07
N LEU A 218 -20.14 -3.03 12.07
CA LEU A 218 -19.05 -2.39 12.82
C LEU A 218 -18.56 -1.09 12.19
N TYR A 219 -18.60 -1.01 10.86
CA TYR A 219 -18.15 0.16 10.10
C TYR A 219 -18.85 0.23 8.73
N GLU A 220 -19.16 1.44 8.27
CA GLU A 220 -19.69 1.64 6.92
C GLU A 220 -18.61 1.31 5.87
N PRO A 221 -18.89 0.45 4.89
CA PRO A 221 -17.89 0.10 3.90
C PRO A 221 -17.50 1.30 3.02
N GLU A 222 -16.26 1.71 3.10
CA GLU A 222 -15.66 2.69 2.17
C GLU A 222 -15.29 2.03 0.84
N LEU A 223 -14.82 0.78 0.89
CA LEU A 223 -14.45 -0.06 -0.25
C LEU A 223 -15.32 -1.33 -0.27
N SER A 224 -14.73 -2.51 -0.53
CA SER A 224 -15.49 -3.77 -0.67
C SER A 224 -15.52 -4.66 0.58
N ILE A 225 -14.94 -4.21 1.71
CA ILE A 225 -14.95 -4.97 2.97
C ILE A 225 -16.17 -4.58 3.80
N VAL A 226 -16.89 -5.58 4.29
CA VAL A 226 -18.03 -5.42 5.18
C VAL A 226 -17.72 -6.15 6.49
N ALA A 227 -17.60 -5.39 7.58
CA ALA A 227 -17.30 -5.91 8.90
C ALA A 227 -18.55 -5.87 9.80
N PHE A 228 -18.89 -7.00 10.43
CA PHE A 228 -20.09 -7.16 11.27
C PHE A 228 -19.89 -8.26 12.30
#